data_559a86a0c74953d620db2acfa13547fa
#
_entry.id   559a86a0c74953d620db2acfa13547fa
#
_cell.length_a   1.000
_cell.length_b   1.000
_cell.length_c   1.000
_cell.angle_alpha   90.00
_cell.angle_beta   90.00
_cell.angle_gamma   90.00
#
_symmetry.space_group_name_H-M   'P 1'
#
loop_
_entity.id
_entity.type
_entity.pdbx_description
1 polymer ?
#
loop_
_entity_poly.entity_id
_entity_poly.type
_entity_poly.pdbx_seq_one_letter_code
_entity_poly.pdbx_strand_id
1 'polypeptide(L)'
;MVKHIILWKLKDEHNNDDVKKGIKEGLEELLGVIPGLVEIKVQTDSLPSSTASVMLYSVFESADALKAYSKNPAHVHVANTFVRPFTETRLCLDFEE
;
A
#
# COMPACT_ATOMS: atom_id res chain seq x y z
N MET A 1 9.80 -15.46 3.88
CA MET A 1 9.45 -14.10 3.39
C MET A 1 8.34 -13.50 4.23
N VAL A 2 8.35 -12.22 4.42
CA VAL A 2 7.32 -11.50 5.17
C VAL A 2 6.30 -10.91 4.21
N LYS A 3 5.03 -11.18 4.45
CA LYS A 3 3.91 -10.60 3.70
C LYS A 3 3.36 -9.41 4.47
N HIS A 4 3.10 -8.33 3.77
CA HIS A 4 2.55 -7.09 4.33
C HIS A 4 1.31 -6.72 3.52
N ILE A 5 0.15 -6.86 4.14
CA ILE A 5 -1.14 -6.63 3.50
C ILE A 5 -1.82 -5.43 4.16
N ILE A 6 -2.27 -4.48 3.35
CA ILE A 6 -3.06 -3.37 3.84
C ILE A 6 -4.37 -3.29 3.06
N LEU A 7 -5.45 -3.04 3.78
CA LEU A 7 -6.73 -2.71 3.19
C LEU A 7 -7.08 -1.27 3.57
N TRP A 8 -7.43 -0.47 2.57
CA TRP A 8 -7.88 0.91 2.80
C TRP A 8 -9.32 1.07 2.34
N LYS A 9 -10.05 1.88 3.11
CA LYS A 9 -11.29 2.47 2.64
C LYS A 9 -11.01 3.93 2.33
N LEU A 10 -11.30 4.36 1.11
CA LEU A 10 -11.14 5.76 0.73
C LEU A 10 -12.28 6.60 1.30
N LYS A 11 -11.98 7.87 1.57
CA LYS A 11 -13.03 8.85 1.90
C LYS A 11 -13.98 8.94 0.71
N ASP A 12 -15.27 9.13 0.98
CA ASP A 12 -16.29 9.13 -0.07
C ASP A 12 -15.99 10.16 -1.17
N GLU A 13 -15.57 11.37 -0.79
CA GLU A 13 -15.24 12.44 -1.72
C GLU A 13 -13.97 12.17 -2.53
N HIS A 14 -13.18 11.18 -2.13
CA HIS A 14 -11.93 10.81 -2.78
C HIS A 14 -11.93 9.40 -3.37
N ASN A 15 -13.09 8.75 -3.39
CA ASN A 15 -13.22 7.41 -3.96
C ASN A 15 -13.44 7.50 -5.47
N ASN A 16 -12.37 7.75 -6.20
CA ASN A 16 -12.38 7.93 -7.65
C ASN A 16 -11.14 7.31 -8.30
N ASP A 17 -11.17 7.19 -9.62
CA ASP A 17 -10.11 6.54 -10.37
C ASP A 17 -8.77 7.26 -10.30
N ASP A 18 -8.77 8.59 -10.25
CA ASP A 18 -7.52 9.37 -10.18
C ASP A 18 -6.78 9.11 -8.87
N VAL A 19 -7.50 9.08 -7.74
CA VAL A 19 -6.90 8.78 -6.44
C VAL A 19 -6.37 7.35 -6.43
N LYS A 20 -7.14 6.39 -6.91
CA LYS A 20 -6.73 4.98 -6.98
C LYS A 20 -5.50 4.79 -7.84
N LYS A 21 -5.42 5.47 -8.99
CA LYS A 21 -4.27 5.43 -9.89
C LYS A 21 -3.02 5.98 -9.20
N GLY A 22 -3.14 7.08 -8.48
CA GLY A 22 -2.03 7.68 -7.74
C GLY A 22 -1.49 6.73 -6.67
N ILE A 23 -2.37 6.07 -5.92
CA ILE A 23 -1.98 5.08 -4.90
C ILE A 23 -1.23 3.92 -5.57
N LYS A 24 -1.81 3.36 -6.64
CA LYS A 24 -1.24 2.22 -7.34
C LYS A 24 0.14 2.54 -7.91
N GLU A 25 0.25 3.59 -8.70
CA GLU A 25 1.51 3.96 -9.34
C GLU A 25 2.57 4.35 -8.31
N GLY A 26 2.20 5.15 -7.33
CA GLY A 26 3.14 5.60 -6.30
C GLY A 26 3.74 4.46 -5.51
N LEU A 27 2.91 3.51 -5.07
CA LEU A 27 3.39 2.37 -4.29
C LEU A 27 4.14 1.35 -5.15
N GLU A 28 3.62 1.01 -6.33
CA GLU A 28 4.26 0.00 -7.18
C GLU A 28 5.62 0.46 -7.72
N GLU A 29 5.84 1.75 -7.89
CA GLU A 29 7.13 2.31 -8.30
C GLU A 29 8.21 2.17 -7.23
N LEU A 30 7.87 1.80 -6.01
CA LEU A 30 8.84 1.57 -4.95
C LEU A 30 9.63 0.27 -5.15
N LEU A 31 9.16 -0.62 -6.00
CA LEU A 31 9.93 -1.83 -6.34
C LEU A 31 11.24 -1.44 -7.04
N GLY A 32 12.34 -1.95 -6.52
CA GLY A 32 13.68 -1.59 -7.01
C GLY A 32 14.26 -0.35 -6.32
N VAL A 33 13.45 0.40 -5.56
CA VAL A 33 13.90 1.56 -4.78
C VAL A 33 14.10 1.19 -3.32
N ILE A 34 13.21 0.38 -2.76
CA ILE A 34 13.22 0.00 -1.34
C ILE A 34 14.06 -1.26 -1.14
N PRO A 35 15.13 -1.20 -0.33
CA PRO A 35 15.91 -2.40 -0.02
C PRO A 35 15.06 -3.47 0.66
N GLY A 36 15.17 -4.71 0.18
CA GLY A 36 14.46 -5.85 0.75
C GLY A 36 13.00 -6.00 0.32
N LEU A 37 12.48 -5.09 -0.49
CA LEU A 37 11.15 -5.23 -1.09
C LEU A 37 11.25 -6.15 -2.31
N VAL A 38 10.59 -7.30 -2.23
CA VAL A 38 10.64 -8.36 -3.25
C VAL A 38 9.52 -8.24 -4.26
N GLU A 39 8.32 -7.90 -3.78
CA GLU A 39 7.13 -7.81 -4.62
C GLU A 39 6.19 -6.75 -4.02
N ILE A 40 5.54 -6.00 -4.89
CA ILE A 40 4.51 -5.04 -4.46
C ILE A 40 3.44 -4.95 -5.53
N LYS A 41 2.19 -5.01 -5.10
CA LYS A 41 1.04 -4.92 -5.99
C LYS A 41 -0.09 -4.21 -5.28
N VAL A 42 -0.75 -3.31 -5.98
CA VAL A 42 -1.92 -2.59 -5.47
C VAL A 42 -3.14 -3.01 -6.29
N GLN A 43 -4.18 -3.46 -5.60
CA GLN A 43 -5.46 -3.83 -6.22
C GLN A 43 -6.43 -2.69 -6.02
N THR A 44 -6.92 -2.13 -7.12
CA THR A 44 -7.84 -0.99 -7.11
C THR A 44 -9.24 -1.31 -7.62
N ASP A 45 -9.39 -2.45 -8.30
CA ASP A 45 -10.71 -2.91 -8.76
C ASP A 45 -11.35 -3.76 -7.67
N SER A 46 -12.61 -3.48 -7.35
CA SER A 46 -13.33 -4.23 -6.33
C SER A 46 -14.72 -4.60 -6.83
N LEU A 47 -15.22 -5.73 -6.31
CA LEU A 47 -16.60 -6.15 -6.56
C LEU A 47 -17.54 -5.42 -5.60
N PRO A 48 -18.85 -5.33 -5.93
CA PRO A 48 -19.83 -4.66 -5.05
C PRO A 48 -19.90 -5.24 -3.64
N SER A 49 -19.48 -6.49 -3.45
CA SER A 49 -19.43 -7.13 -2.13
C SER A 49 -18.30 -6.64 -1.24
N SER A 50 -17.37 -5.87 -1.77
CA SER A 50 -16.20 -5.39 -1.04
C SER A 50 -16.55 -4.27 -0.08
N THR A 51 -15.93 -4.29 1.11
CA THR A 51 -16.05 -3.21 2.10
C THR A 51 -14.82 -2.32 2.15
N ALA A 52 -13.72 -2.77 1.55
CA ALA A 52 -12.52 -1.95 1.33
C ALA A 52 -12.46 -1.51 -0.14
N SER A 53 -11.75 -0.43 -0.39
CA SER A 53 -11.62 0.15 -1.74
C SER A 53 -10.36 -0.28 -2.45
N VAL A 54 -9.25 -0.39 -1.71
CA VAL A 54 -7.90 -0.62 -2.24
C VAL A 54 -7.15 -1.59 -1.34
N MET A 55 -6.39 -2.49 -1.95
CA MET A 55 -5.52 -3.41 -1.22
C MET A 55 -4.07 -3.23 -1.67
N LEU A 56 -3.16 -3.21 -0.68
CA LEU A 56 -1.73 -3.35 -0.92
C LEU A 56 -1.32 -4.78 -0.55
N TYR A 57 -0.65 -5.44 -1.49
CA TYR A 57 0.03 -6.70 -1.24
C TYR A 57 1.52 -6.49 -1.47
N SER A 58 2.34 -6.76 -0.47
CA SER A 58 3.78 -6.63 -0.60
C SER A 58 4.53 -7.74 0.12
N VAL A 59 5.72 -8.05 -0.38
CA VAL A 59 6.58 -9.11 0.14
C VAL A 59 7.95 -8.52 0.44
N PHE A 60 8.46 -8.79 1.62
CA PHE A 60 9.77 -8.35 2.09
C PHE A 60 10.65 -9.55 2.43
N GLU A 61 11.96 -9.39 2.28
CA GLU A 61 12.93 -10.44 2.60
C GLU A 61 12.92 -10.79 4.08
N SER A 62 12.62 -9.82 4.97
CA SER A 62 12.67 -10.00 6.41
C SER A 62 11.77 -9.00 7.13
N ALA A 63 11.50 -9.25 8.40
CA ALA A 63 10.80 -8.29 9.26
C ALA A 63 11.58 -6.99 9.43
N ASP A 64 12.92 -7.06 9.45
CA ASP A 64 13.77 -5.87 9.53
C ASP A 64 13.65 -5.02 8.27
N ALA A 65 13.56 -5.64 7.09
CA ALA A 65 13.35 -4.93 5.82
C ALA A 65 12.01 -4.20 5.83
N LEU A 66 10.95 -4.85 6.31
CA LEU A 66 9.63 -4.22 6.44
C LEU A 66 9.66 -3.04 7.41
N LYS A 67 10.33 -3.19 8.54
CA LYS A 67 10.47 -2.12 9.54
C LYS A 67 11.22 -0.92 8.95
N ALA A 68 12.30 -1.16 8.22
CA ALA A 68 13.07 -0.11 7.54
C ALA A 68 12.24 0.58 6.46
N TYR A 69 11.42 -0.17 5.72
CA TYR A 69 10.51 0.35 4.71
C TYR A 69 9.57 1.40 5.29
N SER A 70 8.99 1.16 6.44
CA SER A 70 8.03 2.09 7.05
C SER A 70 8.63 3.47 7.32
N LYS A 71 9.94 3.54 7.48
CA LYS A 71 10.69 4.78 7.77
C LYS A 71 11.45 5.32 6.56
N ASN A 72 11.48 4.59 5.45
CA ASN A 72 12.23 5.00 4.27
C ASN A 72 11.60 6.26 3.67
N PRO A 73 12.40 7.31 3.39
CA PRO A 73 11.87 8.58 2.87
C PRO A 73 11.07 8.43 1.57
N ALA A 74 11.44 7.51 0.69
CA ALA A 74 10.69 7.27 -0.55
C ALA A 74 9.29 6.75 -0.25
N HIS A 75 9.14 5.80 0.69
CA HIS A 75 7.84 5.31 1.13
C HIS A 75 7.03 6.40 1.82
N VAL A 76 7.65 7.13 2.74
CA VAL A 76 6.98 8.20 3.50
C VAL A 76 6.44 9.26 2.55
N HIS A 77 7.21 9.64 1.53
CA HIS A 77 6.77 10.60 0.52
C HIS A 77 5.51 10.11 -0.22
N VAL A 78 5.52 8.87 -0.69
CA VAL A 78 4.37 8.28 -1.38
C VAL A 78 3.15 8.22 -0.47
N ALA A 79 3.34 7.74 0.77
CA ALA A 79 2.25 7.64 1.73
C ALA A 79 1.61 8.99 2.02
N ASN A 80 2.41 10.02 2.23
CA ASN A 80 1.91 11.35 2.57
C ASN A 80 1.30 12.07 1.37
N THR A 81 1.74 11.77 0.16
CA THR A 81 1.28 12.45 -1.06
C THR A 81 0.04 11.79 -1.65
N PHE A 82 0.04 10.45 -1.74
CA PHE A 82 -0.96 9.72 -2.52
C PHE A 82 -1.93 8.87 -1.70
N VAL A 83 -1.64 8.59 -0.43
CA VAL A 83 -2.41 7.62 0.35
C VAL A 83 -3.14 8.28 1.53
N ARG A 84 -2.40 8.81 2.48
CA ARG A 84 -2.95 9.31 3.75
C ARG A 84 -4.01 10.40 3.61
N PRO A 85 -3.86 11.37 2.69
CA PRO A 85 -4.89 12.41 2.56
C PRO A 85 -6.25 11.91 2.11
N PHE A 86 -6.29 10.73 1.49
CA PHE A 86 -7.48 10.22 0.81
C PHE A 86 -8.12 9.02 1.48
N THR A 87 -7.48 8.46 2.51
CA THR A 87 -7.96 7.24 3.17
C THR A 87 -8.64 7.55 4.49
N GLU A 88 -9.76 6.83 4.72
CA GLU A 88 -10.57 6.94 5.94
C GLU A 88 -10.18 5.86 6.94
N THR A 89 -10.02 4.63 6.46
CA THR A 89 -9.75 3.46 7.30
C THR A 89 -8.57 2.69 6.73
N ARG A 90 -7.72 2.17 7.64
CA ARG A 90 -6.57 1.35 7.29
C ARG A 90 -6.52 0.13 8.19
N LEU A 91 -6.46 -1.06 7.60
CA LEU A 91 -6.21 -2.32 8.30
C LEU A 91 -4.94 -2.93 7.76
N CYS A 92 -4.11 -3.47 8.63
CA CYS A 92 -2.82 -4.06 8.28
C CYS A 92 -2.69 -5.45 8.89
N LEU A 93 -2.17 -6.39 8.10
CA LEU A 93 -1.78 -7.71 8.57
C LEU A 93 -0.40 -8.04 8.01
N ASP A 94 0.55 -8.25 8.91
CA ASP A 94 1.91 -8.70 8.58
C ASP A 94 2.10 -10.11 9.08
N PHE A 95 2.67 -10.99 8.25
CA PHE A 95 2.89 -12.37 8.65
C PHE A 95 4.06 -13.00 7.89
N GLU A 96 4.66 -13.99 8.51
CA GLU A 96 5.75 -14.78 7.93
C GLU A 96 5.17 -15.98 7.16
N GLU A 97 5.67 -16.16 5.93
CA GLU A 97 5.23 -17.30 5.13
C GLU A 97 6.37 -17.92 4.34
#